data_503cba166401fc794ee9c6c98e2371f6
#
_entry.id   503cba166401fc794ee9c6c98e2371f6
#
_cell.length_a   1.000
_cell.length_b   1.000
_cell.length_c   1.000
_cell.angle_alpha   90.00
_cell.angle_beta   90.00
_cell.angle_gamma   90.00
#
_symmetry.space_group_name_H-M   'P 1'
#
loop_
_entity.id
_entity.type
_entity.pdbx_description
1 polymer ?
#
loop_
_entity_poly.entity_id
_entity_poly.type
_entity_poly.pdbx_seq_one_letter_code
_entity_poly.pdbx_strand_id
1 'polypeptide(L)'
;MKRTIVLAVATLILSCIRYVATAQTTYTLAAAIDTARVSSPVLKAQYMNIGASQADVITAKLRPNPNLNNQTMQLVSSDRFAPGTRWSSKDNRQVWYQVTKPIQWPNQRKYKIETANKNVTLANNVYQENVRNLSLQVGNSWITCWVLKKRLALLNDSKGNLDTLVKINELRYKNQVITQTDLIRTRVLLDQYNLQLSVFMQDYKNELQNLQLLTGTTDSVDIDTSSLVQSIEPTATLDSLITLTLENRTDVVLAKSNIDERSSNIKLQQAMAVPQPQLGVIYNPQNSVPYIGFYGAIDLPFFNRNQGEIKKAHIQEQQAEQELSATRRQVMTDVATSYKTYQLQKQHLKNYEGILLQSQQILDNVKYAYLRGGTTIIDFLDAQRNWYDTRLLYYDALQAYYQSYVQLLFATGLINQL
;
A
#
# COMPACT_ATOMS: atom_id res chain seq x y z
N MET A 1 -49.51 -31.84 -24.34
CA MET A 1 -48.74 -30.63 -24.62
C MET A 1 -48.53 -29.71 -23.40
N LYS A 2 -49.54 -29.30 -22.60
CA LYS A 2 -49.34 -28.37 -21.44
C LYS A 2 -48.45 -28.95 -20.31
N ARG A 3 -48.47 -30.25 -20.03
CA ARG A 3 -47.62 -30.87 -18.99
C ARG A 3 -46.14 -31.02 -19.39
N THR A 4 -45.85 -31.21 -20.66
CA THR A 4 -44.47 -31.29 -21.19
C THR A 4 -43.76 -29.94 -21.22
N ILE A 5 -44.50 -28.86 -21.45
CA ILE A 5 -43.97 -27.48 -21.43
C ILE A 5 -43.62 -27.05 -19.99
N VAL A 6 -44.44 -27.42 -19.01
CA VAL A 6 -44.16 -27.09 -17.58
C VAL A 6 -42.96 -27.82 -17.06
N LEU A 7 -42.74 -29.07 -17.46
CA LEU A 7 -41.53 -29.83 -17.10
C LEU A 7 -40.26 -29.23 -17.77
N ALA A 8 -40.36 -28.81 -19.02
CA ALA A 8 -39.24 -28.19 -19.75
C ALA A 8 -38.84 -26.82 -19.15
N VAL A 9 -39.82 -26.01 -18.70
CA VAL A 9 -39.57 -24.72 -18.03
C VAL A 9 -39.00 -24.95 -16.63
N ALA A 10 -39.47 -25.97 -15.88
CA ALA A 10 -38.91 -26.29 -14.57
C ALA A 10 -37.48 -26.82 -14.65
N THR A 11 -37.12 -27.62 -15.66
CA THR A 11 -35.74 -28.05 -15.89
C THR A 11 -34.85 -26.91 -16.37
N LEU A 12 -35.36 -25.93 -17.13
CA LEU A 12 -34.60 -24.73 -17.54
C LEU A 12 -34.34 -23.82 -16.36
N ILE A 13 -35.28 -23.65 -15.43
CA ILE A 13 -35.11 -22.84 -14.21
C ILE A 13 -34.14 -23.53 -13.25
N LEU A 14 -34.15 -24.85 -13.12
CA LEU A 14 -33.16 -25.57 -12.29
C LEU A 14 -31.75 -25.52 -12.86
N SER A 15 -31.58 -25.41 -14.18
CA SER A 15 -30.24 -25.27 -14.81
C SER A 15 -29.63 -23.86 -14.70
N CYS A 16 -30.44 -22.86 -14.38
CA CYS A 16 -29.99 -21.48 -14.16
C CYS A 16 -29.54 -21.19 -12.73
N ILE A 17 -29.81 -22.08 -11.77
CA ILE A 17 -29.19 -22.00 -10.44
C ILE A 17 -27.76 -22.56 -10.58
N ARG A 18 -26.88 -21.80 -11.20
CA ARG A 18 -25.46 -21.99 -10.99
C ARG A 18 -25.23 -21.65 -9.52
N TYR A 19 -25.05 -22.68 -8.70
CA TYR A 19 -24.34 -22.51 -7.46
C TYR A 19 -22.97 -21.95 -7.85
N VAL A 20 -22.80 -20.67 -7.68
CA VAL A 20 -21.47 -20.10 -7.58
C VAL A 20 -20.93 -20.71 -6.30
N ALA A 21 -20.33 -21.90 -6.40
CA ALA A 21 -19.47 -22.40 -5.35
C ALA A 21 -18.38 -21.36 -5.24
N THR A 22 -18.50 -20.45 -4.28
CA THR A 22 -17.41 -19.56 -3.91
C THR A 22 -16.31 -20.50 -3.42
N ALA A 23 -15.40 -20.85 -4.33
CA ALA A 23 -14.20 -21.59 -3.97
C ALA A 23 -13.48 -20.73 -2.93
N GLN A 24 -13.45 -21.22 -1.69
CA GLN A 24 -12.70 -20.57 -0.63
C GLN A 24 -11.22 -20.64 -1.01
N THR A 25 -10.64 -19.52 -1.38
CA THR A 25 -9.24 -19.44 -1.80
C THR A 25 -8.37 -19.49 -0.56
N THR A 26 -7.59 -20.56 -0.42
CA THR A 26 -6.60 -20.67 0.67
C THR A 26 -5.28 -20.01 0.25
N TYR A 27 -4.82 -19.05 1.05
CA TYR A 27 -3.60 -18.31 0.77
C TYR A 27 -2.42 -18.82 1.59
N THR A 28 -1.30 -19.09 0.91
CA THR A 28 0.05 -19.06 1.50
C THR A 28 0.50 -17.62 1.65
N LEU A 29 1.55 -17.35 2.42
CA LEU A 29 2.09 -15.99 2.58
C LEU A 29 2.47 -15.36 1.22
N ALA A 30 3.21 -16.10 0.39
CA ALA A 30 3.62 -15.62 -0.92
C ALA A 30 2.41 -15.34 -1.83
N ALA A 31 1.44 -16.26 -1.89
CA ALA A 31 0.23 -16.08 -2.69
C ALA A 31 -0.60 -14.87 -2.24
N ALA A 32 -0.67 -14.57 -0.94
CA ALA A 32 -1.36 -13.40 -0.42
C ALA A 32 -0.67 -12.10 -0.88
N ILE A 33 0.66 -12.04 -0.78
CA ILE A 33 1.46 -10.89 -1.23
C ILE A 33 1.33 -10.69 -2.74
N ASP A 34 1.44 -11.74 -3.54
CA ASP A 34 1.33 -11.65 -5.00
C ASP A 34 -0.08 -11.22 -5.43
N THR A 35 -1.12 -11.75 -4.77
CA THR A 35 -2.50 -11.32 -5.02
C THR A 35 -2.68 -9.84 -4.71
N ALA A 36 -2.13 -9.35 -3.60
CA ALA A 36 -2.20 -7.95 -3.23
C ALA A 36 -1.49 -7.04 -4.26
N ARG A 37 -0.33 -7.46 -4.77
CA ARG A 37 0.42 -6.72 -5.81
C ARG A 37 -0.40 -6.53 -7.09
N VAL A 38 -1.19 -7.51 -7.47
CA VAL A 38 -1.98 -7.49 -8.70
C VAL A 38 -3.35 -6.86 -8.50
N SER A 39 -4.00 -7.15 -7.37
CA SER A 39 -5.43 -6.89 -7.19
C SER A 39 -5.74 -5.67 -6.32
N SER A 40 -4.81 -5.23 -5.47
CA SER A 40 -5.04 -4.12 -4.52
C SER A 40 -5.49 -2.84 -5.23
N PRO A 41 -6.67 -2.28 -4.86
CA PRO A 41 -7.14 -1.02 -5.41
C PRO A 41 -6.19 0.15 -5.14
N VAL A 42 -5.50 0.12 -4.00
CA VAL A 42 -4.52 1.16 -3.61
C VAL A 42 -3.34 1.16 -4.58
N LEU A 43 -2.78 -0.01 -4.90
CA LEU A 43 -1.68 -0.10 -5.86
C LEU A 43 -2.13 0.24 -7.28
N LYS A 44 -3.34 -0.16 -7.68
CA LYS A 44 -3.92 0.23 -8.97
C LYS A 44 -4.05 1.75 -9.10
N ALA A 45 -4.53 2.43 -8.06
CA ALA A 45 -4.59 3.89 -8.03
C ALA A 45 -3.20 4.53 -8.11
N GLN A 46 -2.21 4.01 -7.38
CA GLN A 46 -0.84 4.50 -7.44
C GLN A 46 -0.18 4.26 -8.81
N TYR A 47 -0.47 3.14 -9.45
CA TYR A 47 -0.01 2.86 -10.81
C TYR A 47 -0.53 3.88 -11.83
N MET A 48 -1.77 4.37 -11.67
CA MET A 48 -2.34 5.42 -12.53
C MET A 48 -1.56 6.74 -12.48
N ASN A 49 -0.85 7.03 -11.37
CA ASN A 49 0.01 8.21 -11.27
C ASN A 49 1.20 8.15 -12.23
N ILE A 50 1.67 6.94 -12.58
CA ILE A 50 2.70 6.76 -13.61
C ILE A 50 2.14 7.19 -14.97
N GLY A 51 0.91 6.78 -15.31
CA GLY A 51 0.21 7.20 -16.53
C GLY A 51 -0.02 8.71 -16.58
N ALA A 52 -0.39 9.34 -15.46
CA ALA A 52 -0.52 10.78 -15.35
C ALA A 52 0.81 11.50 -15.63
N SER A 53 1.90 11.04 -15.01
CA SER A 53 3.25 11.58 -15.27
C SER A 53 3.70 11.36 -16.73
N GLN A 54 3.32 10.26 -17.37
CA GLN A 54 3.55 10.04 -18.80
C GLN A 54 2.78 11.03 -19.68
N ALA A 55 1.55 11.40 -19.30
CA ALA A 55 0.77 12.44 -19.97
C ALA A 55 1.45 13.80 -19.85
N ASP A 56 2.11 14.10 -18.72
CA ASP A 56 2.91 15.32 -18.56
C ASP A 56 4.10 15.36 -19.52
N VAL A 57 4.70 14.21 -19.85
CA VAL A 57 5.74 14.12 -20.90
C VAL A 57 5.16 14.48 -22.26
N ILE A 58 3.93 14.04 -22.58
CA ILE A 58 3.26 14.43 -23.84
C ILE A 58 3.07 15.94 -23.84
N THR A 59 2.56 16.53 -22.77
CA THR A 59 2.38 17.98 -22.61
C THR A 59 3.70 18.73 -22.74
N ALA A 60 4.79 18.22 -22.14
CA ALA A 60 6.12 18.84 -22.22
C ALA A 60 6.69 18.84 -23.67
N LYS A 61 6.29 17.90 -24.49
CA LYS A 61 6.68 17.81 -25.91
C LYS A 61 5.90 18.76 -26.82
N LEU A 62 4.76 19.26 -26.39
CA LEU A 62 3.95 20.15 -27.21
C LEU A 62 4.65 21.50 -27.42
N ARG A 63 4.41 22.08 -28.57
CA ARG A 63 4.81 23.46 -28.89
C ARG A 63 3.66 24.40 -28.57
N PRO A 64 3.94 25.66 -28.20
CA PRO A 64 2.87 26.66 -27.99
C PRO A 64 1.99 26.82 -29.22
N ASN A 65 0.71 26.95 -29.02
CA ASN A 65 -0.23 27.23 -30.09
C ASN A 65 -0.07 28.65 -30.65
N PRO A 66 -0.36 28.87 -31.94
CA PRO A 66 -0.57 30.23 -32.48
C PRO A 66 -1.74 30.89 -31.78
N ASN A 67 -1.65 32.19 -31.61
CA ASN A 67 -2.71 33.03 -31.08
C ASN A 67 -3.24 33.93 -32.19
N LEU A 68 -4.56 33.93 -32.40
CA LEU A 68 -5.27 34.86 -33.26
C LEU A 68 -5.82 36.00 -32.42
N ASN A 69 -5.36 37.22 -32.66
CA ASN A 69 -5.81 38.43 -32.00
C ASN A 69 -6.51 39.33 -33.02
N ASN A 70 -7.64 39.89 -32.63
CA ASN A 70 -8.33 40.96 -33.37
C ASN A 70 -8.37 42.20 -32.47
N GLN A 71 -7.97 43.29 -33.04
CA GLN A 71 -8.09 44.60 -32.41
C GLN A 71 -8.91 45.53 -33.33
N THR A 72 -9.99 46.03 -32.76
CA THR A 72 -10.88 46.97 -33.45
C THR A 72 -10.93 48.28 -32.65
N MET A 73 -10.57 49.36 -33.29
CA MET A 73 -10.64 50.72 -32.71
C MET A 73 -11.61 51.56 -33.54
N GLN A 74 -12.46 52.31 -32.86
CA GLN A 74 -13.47 53.18 -33.46
C GLN A 74 -13.16 54.63 -33.08
N LEU A 75 -13.24 55.56 -34.06
CA LEU A 75 -13.15 56.99 -33.76
C LEU A 75 -14.31 57.39 -32.85
N VAL A 76 -14.01 58.15 -31.82
CA VAL A 76 -15.02 58.62 -30.85
C VAL A 76 -15.50 60.06 -31.20
N SER A 77 -14.59 60.88 -31.65
CA SER A 77 -14.84 62.30 -31.97
C SER A 77 -15.52 62.47 -33.33
N SER A 78 -16.73 62.96 -33.32
CA SER A 78 -17.54 63.16 -34.55
C SER A 78 -16.97 64.16 -35.53
N ASP A 79 -16.22 65.13 -35.07
CA ASP A 79 -15.45 66.10 -35.86
C ASP A 79 -14.32 65.50 -36.70
N ARG A 80 -13.92 64.26 -36.36
CA ARG A 80 -12.86 63.50 -37.02
C ARG A 80 -13.41 62.40 -37.93
N PHE A 81 -14.73 62.24 -38.05
CA PHE A 81 -15.31 61.25 -38.94
C PHE A 81 -15.03 61.57 -40.39
N ALA A 82 -14.90 60.57 -41.24
CA ALA A 82 -14.83 60.75 -42.66
C ALA A 82 -16.08 61.54 -43.17
N PRO A 83 -15.93 62.47 -44.09
CA PRO A 83 -17.02 63.32 -44.52
C PRO A 83 -18.27 62.51 -44.95
N GLY A 84 -19.46 62.85 -44.41
CA GLY A 84 -20.70 62.20 -44.74
C GLY A 84 -20.91 60.83 -44.10
N THR A 85 -20.05 60.42 -43.17
CA THR A 85 -20.14 59.11 -42.52
C THR A 85 -20.67 59.18 -41.10
N ARG A 86 -21.26 58.07 -40.62
CA ARG A 86 -21.75 57.93 -39.23
C ARG A 86 -20.67 57.19 -38.38
N TRP A 87 -20.82 57.23 -37.04
CA TRP A 87 -19.92 56.53 -36.09
C TRP A 87 -19.68 55.07 -36.48
N SER A 88 -20.72 54.36 -36.93
CA SER A 88 -20.63 52.93 -37.28
C SER A 88 -19.99 52.63 -38.63
N SER A 89 -19.58 53.68 -39.39
CA SER A 89 -18.93 53.50 -40.68
C SER A 89 -17.59 52.75 -40.55
N LYS A 90 -17.28 51.91 -41.52
CA LYS A 90 -15.99 51.27 -41.67
C LYS A 90 -14.85 52.30 -41.84
N ASP A 91 -15.13 53.45 -42.36
CA ASP A 91 -14.15 54.54 -42.61
C ASP A 91 -13.68 55.20 -41.34
N ASN A 92 -14.45 55.08 -40.24
CA ASN A 92 -14.13 55.60 -38.91
C ASN A 92 -13.61 54.53 -37.98
N ARG A 93 -13.26 53.37 -38.53
CA ARG A 93 -12.83 52.19 -37.79
C ARG A 93 -11.51 51.66 -38.30
N GLN A 94 -10.58 51.32 -37.38
CA GLN A 94 -9.39 50.60 -37.67
C GLN A 94 -9.52 49.16 -37.12
N VAL A 95 -9.19 48.18 -37.96
CA VAL A 95 -9.25 46.77 -37.59
C VAL A 95 -7.90 46.12 -37.89
N TRP A 96 -7.36 45.44 -36.92
CA TRP A 96 -6.19 44.61 -37.12
C TRP A 96 -6.48 43.13 -36.79
N TYR A 97 -6.06 42.23 -37.65
CA TYR A 97 -5.95 40.83 -37.41
C TYR A 97 -4.49 40.45 -37.26
N GLN A 98 -4.17 39.74 -36.20
CA GLN A 98 -2.80 39.39 -35.88
C GLN A 98 -2.75 37.91 -35.54
N VAL A 99 -1.90 37.16 -36.26
CA VAL A 99 -1.55 35.78 -35.89
C VAL A 99 -0.16 35.78 -35.34
N THR A 100 0.00 35.41 -34.07
CA THR A 100 1.30 35.36 -33.40
C THR A 100 1.58 33.97 -32.87
N LYS A 101 2.87 33.64 -32.71
CA LYS A 101 3.32 32.40 -32.11
C LYS A 101 4.49 32.65 -31.18
N PRO A 102 4.42 32.21 -29.90
CA PRO A 102 5.58 32.19 -29.03
C PRO A 102 6.64 31.22 -29.56
N ILE A 103 7.87 31.64 -29.62
CA ILE A 103 9.03 30.80 -30.02
C ILE A 103 9.71 30.31 -28.77
N GLN A 104 9.53 29.03 -28.50
CA GLN A 104 10.18 28.35 -27.39
C GLN A 104 11.64 28.04 -27.73
N TRP A 105 12.58 28.44 -26.88
CA TRP A 105 13.99 28.13 -27.07
C TRP A 105 14.26 26.64 -26.97
N PRO A 106 15.21 26.07 -27.73
CA PRO A 106 15.52 24.64 -27.71
C PRO A 106 15.80 24.10 -26.29
N ASN A 107 16.56 24.83 -25.46
CA ASN A 107 16.90 24.44 -24.11
C ASN A 107 15.68 24.43 -23.17
N GLN A 108 14.75 25.35 -23.31
CA GLN A 108 13.51 25.37 -22.52
C GLN A 108 12.70 24.10 -22.77
N ARG A 109 12.51 23.73 -24.03
CA ARG A 109 11.80 22.53 -24.41
C ARG A 109 12.54 21.26 -23.97
N LYS A 110 13.88 21.22 -24.14
CA LYS A 110 14.73 20.11 -23.72
C LYS A 110 14.57 19.83 -22.23
N TYR A 111 14.77 20.85 -21.38
CA TYR A 111 14.72 20.68 -19.93
C TYR A 111 13.29 20.42 -19.42
N LYS A 112 12.26 20.99 -20.08
CA LYS A 112 10.86 20.66 -19.77
C LYS A 112 10.58 19.18 -19.97
N ILE A 113 11.04 18.58 -21.08
CA ILE A 113 10.90 17.14 -21.37
C ILE A 113 11.75 16.30 -20.41
N GLU A 114 12.99 16.74 -20.12
CA GLU A 114 13.88 16.04 -19.19
C GLU A 114 13.28 15.95 -17.78
N THR A 115 12.79 17.08 -17.25
CA THR A 115 12.14 17.12 -15.93
C THR A 115 10.86 16.24 -15.90
N ALA A 116 10.03 16.30 -16.95
CA ALA A 116 8.87 15.45 -17.06
C ALA A 116 9.23 13.94 -17.08
N ASN A 117 10.31 13.55 -17.76
CA ASN A 117 10.78 12.16 -17.74
C ASN A 117 11.32 11.76 -16.35
N LYS A 118 12.01 12.67 -15.63
CA LYS A 118 12.44 12.43 -14.25
C LYS A 118 11.25 12.24 -13.31
N ASN A 119 10.15 12.97 -13.53
CA ASN A 119 8.89 12.77 -12.78
C ASN A 119 8.27 11.39 -13.05
N VAL A 120 8.34 10.86 -14.28
CA VAL A 120 7.91 9.47 -14.55
C VAL A 120 8.75 8.48 -13.77
N THR A 121 10.07 8.65 -13.72
CA THR A 121 10.97 7.80 -12.92
C THR A 121 10.61 7.88 -11.43
N LEU A 122 10.38 9.09 -10.93
CA LEU A 122 9.97 9.34 -9.55
C LEU A 122 8.64 8.64 -9.23
N ALA A 123 7.62 8.76 -10.10
CA ALA A 123 6.33 8.10 -9.93
C ALA A 123 6.46 6.56 -9.90
N ASN A 124 7.33 5.98 -10.74
CA ASN A 124 7.64 4.55 -10.69
C ASN A 124 8.27 4.14 -9.35
N ASN A 125 9.22 4.92 -8.83
CA ASN A 125 9.88 4.61 -7.56
C ASN A 125 8.93 4.76 -6.37
N VAL A 126 8.01 5.74 -6.40
CA VAL A 126 6.91 5.85 -5.43
C VAL A 126 6.01 4.61 -5.48
N TYR A 127 5.67 4.12 -6.67
CA TYR A 127 4.90 2.89 -6.81
C TYR A 127 5.62 1.68 -6.20
N GLN A 128 6.92 1.50 -6.46
CA GLN A 128 7.71 0.41 -5.88
C GLN A 128 7.80 0.48 -4.35
N GLU A 129 7.90 1.68 -3.80
CA GLU A 129 7.87 1.89 -2.34
C GLU A 129 6.49 1.52 -1.76
N ASN A 130 5.39 1.85 -2.45
CA ASN A 130 4.05 1.45 -2.03
C ASN A 130 3.84 -0.07 -2.12
N VAL A 131 4.42 -0.75 -3.12
CA VAL A 131 4.43 -2.22 -3.21
C VAL A 131 5.14 -2.82 -2.00
N ARG A 132 6.32 -2.30 -1.62
CA ARG A 132 7.08 -2.75 -0.45
C ARG A 132 6.27 -2.59 0.85
N ASN A 133 5.65 -1.43 1.04
CA ASN A 133 4.83 -1.13 2.23
C ASN A 133 3.59 -2.03 2.31
N LEU A 134 2.89 -2.25 1.20
CA LEU A 134 1.74 -3.15 1.16
C LEU A 134 2.16 -4.61 1.44
N SER A 135 3.30 -5.06 0.91
CA SER A 135 3.82 -6.41 1.15
C SER A 135 4.06 -6.67 2.65
N LEU A 136 4.56 -5.67 3.39
CA LEU A 136 4.70 -5.76 4.85
C LEU A 136 3.34 -5.87 5.56
N GLN A 137 2.37 -5.04 5.18
CA GLN A 137 1.03 -5.05 5.79
C GLN A 137 0.33 -6.40 5.56
N VAL A 138 0.37 -6.90 4.33
CA VAL A 138 -0.20 -8.21 3.97
C VAL A 138 0.51 -9.33 4.72
N GLY A 139 1.84 -9.29 4.81
CA GLY A 139 2.63 -10.28 5.52
C GLY A 139 2.26 -10.36 7.01
N ASN A 140 2.16 -9.21 7.67
CA ASN A 140 1.77 -9.15 9.09
C ASN A 140 0.32 -9.61 9.31
N SER A 141 -0.61 -9.22 8.45
CA SER A 141 -2.01 -9.64 8.51
C SER A 141 -2.16 -11.15 8.30
N TRP A 142 -1.46 -11.70 7.30
CA TRP A 142 -1.45 -13.15 7.05
C TRP A 142 -0.91 -13.95 8.26
N ILE A 143 0.21 -13.51 8.85
CA ILE A 143 0.79 -14.17 10.05
C ILE A 143 -0.19 -14.11 11.22
N THR A 144 -0.87 -12.99 11.42
CA THR A 144 -1.88 -12.84 12.47
C THR A 144 -3.06 -13.79 12.24
N CYS A 145 -3.59 -13.89 11.01
CA CYS A 145 -4.62 -14.87 10.66
C CYS A 145 -4.15 -16.31 10.92
N TRP A 146 -2.91 -16.63 10.52
CA TRP A 146 -2.34 -17.95 10.71
C TRP A 146 -2.25 -18.34 12.18
N VAL A 147 -1.78 -17.45 13.05
CA VAL A 147 -1.70 -17.67 14.50
C VAL A 147 -3.09 -17.78 15.12
N LEU A 148 -4.04 -16.91 14.76
CA LEU A 148 -5.42 -16.98 15.26
C LEU A 148 -6.09 -18.31 14.90
N LYS A 149 -5.87 -18.82 13.69
CA LYS A 149 -6.38 -20.13 13.27
C LYS A 149 -5.76 -21.27 14.10
N LYS A 150 -4.46 -21.19 14.43
CA LYS A 150 -3.79 -22.17 15.32
C LYS A 150 -4.34 -22.08 16.77
N ARG A 151 -4.59 -20.87 17.28
CA ARG A 151 -5.22 -20.68 18.61
C ARG A 151 -6.64 -21.24 18.66
N LEU A 152 -7.43 -21.03 17.59
CA LEU A 152 -8.77 -21.60 17.48
C LEU A 152 -8.73 -23.14 17.50
N ALA A 153 -7.81 -23.76 16.78
CA ALA A 153 -7.65 -25.20 16.80
C ALA A 153 -7.28 -25.71 18.21
N LEU A 154 -6.29 -25.09 18.86
CA LEU A 154 -5.91 -25.42 20.24
C LEU A 154 -7.08 -25.33 21.22
N LEU A 155 -7.86 -24.24 21.12
CA LEU A 155 -8.99 -24.01 22.03
C LEU A 155 -10.13 -25.01 21.78
N ASN A 156 -10.42 -25.36 20.54
CA ASN A 156 -11.40 -26.40 20.20
C ASN A 156 -10.97 -27.76 20.76
N ASP A 157 -9.71 -28.15 20.62
CA ASP A 157 -9.18 -29.40 21.16
C ASP A 157 -9.25 -29.41 22.71
N SER A 158 -8.86 -28.30 23.33
CA SER A 158 -8.91 -28.13 24.79
C SER A 158 -10.35 -28.19 25.32
N LYS A 159 -11.29 -27.55 24.63
CA LYS A 159 -12.72 -27.62 24.92
C LYS A 159 -13.25 -29.05 24.80
N GLY A 160 -12.93 -29.78 23.74
CA GLY A 160 -13.33 -31.19 23.56
C GLY A 160 -12.86 -32.10 24.70
N ASN A 161 -11.63 -31.86 25.18
CA ASN A 161 -11.11 -32.57 26.36
C ASN A 161 -11.88 -32.21 27.64
N LEU A 162 -12.22 -30.92 27.84
CA LEU A 162 -13.02 -30.48 29.00
C LEU A 162 -14.47 -30.97 28.95
N ASP A 163 -15.11 -31.00 27.77
CA ASP A 163 -16.45 -31.58 27.59
C ASP A 163 -16.46 -33.04 28.06
N THR A 164 -15.43 -33.81 27.70
CA THR A 164 -15.26 -35.21 28.13
C THR A 164 -15.07 -35.29 29.65
N LEU A 165 -14.24 -34.39 30.22
CA LEU A 165 -14.02 -34.34 31.66
C LEU A 165 -15.28 -33.99 32.44
N VAL A 166 -16.12 -33.05 31.97
CA VAL A 166 -17.40 -32.68 32.58
C VAL A 166 -18.30 -33.94 32.63
N LYS A 167 -18.45 -34.71 31.55
CA LYS A 167 -19.25 -35.92 31.52
C LYS A 167 -18.74 -36.98 32.51
N ILE A 168 -17.42 -37.16 32.63
CA ILE A 168 -16.83 -38.06 33.61
C ILE A 168 -17.12 -37.57 35.02
N ASN A 169 -16.96 -36.30 35.28
CA ASN A 169 -17.20 -35.72 36.61
C ASN A 169 -18.69 -35.70 37.00
N GLU A 170 -19.63 -35.62 36.06
CA GLU A 170 -21.05 -35.81 36.29
C GLU A 170 -21.37 -37.22 36.80
N LEU A 171 -20.79 -38.26 36.21
CA LEU A 171 -20.91 -39.63 36.62
C LEU A 171 -20.27 -39.85 38.02
N ARG A 172 -19.09 -39.29 38.27
CA ARG A 172 -18.40 -39.38 39.55
C ARG A 172 -19.19 -38.69 40.66
N TYR A 173 -19.80 -37.55 40.38
CA TYR A 173 -20.69 -36.87 41.34
C TYR A 173 -21.93 -37.70 41.66
N LYS A 174 -22.62 -38.27 40.67
CA LYS A 174 -23.74 -39.17 40.88
C LYS A 174 -23.38 -40.37 41.75
N ASN A 175 -22.14 -40.87 41.61
CA ASN A 175 -21.62 -41.99 42.40
C ASN A 175 -20.98 -41.51 43.75
N GLN A 176 -21.13 -40.23 44.11
CA GLN A 176 -20.59 -39.62 45.38
C GLN A 176 -19.05 -39.73 45.49
N VAL A 177 -18.33 -39.81 44.37
CA VAL A 177 -16.85 -39.90 44.33
C VAL A 177 -16.20 -38.53 44.38
N ILE A 178 -16.88 -37.48 43.91
CA ILE A 178 -16.42 -36.08 43.95
C ILE A 178 -17.49 -35.18 44.54
N THR A 179 -17.08 -33.97 44.95
CA THR A 179 -17.99 -32.96 45.51
C THR A 179 -18.74 -32.21 44.39
N GLN A 180 -19.87 -31.57 44.74
CA GLN A 180 -20.56 -30.65 43.85
C GLN A 180 -19.64 -29.47 43.39
N THR A 181 -18.82 -28.98 44.31
CA THR A 181 -17.85 -27.92 44.05
C THR A 181 -16.86 -28.31 42.95
N ASP A 182 -16.38 -29.56 42.94
CA ASP A 182 -15.46 -30.07 41.91
C ASP A 182 -16.10 -30.14 40.52
N LEU A 183 -17.37 -30.56 40.47
CA LEU A 183 -18.14 -30.55 39.24
C LEU A 183 -18.34 -29.12 38.70
N ILE A 184 -18.75 -28.17 39.59
CA ILE A 184 -18.93 -26.77 39.21
C ILE A 184 -17.63 -26.16 38.68
N ARG A 185 -16.48 -26.40 39.31
CA ARG A 185 -15.17 -25.92 38.84
C ARG A 185 -14.87 -26.38 37.43
N THR A 186 -15.16 -27.65 37.11
CA THR A 186 -14.93 -28.18 35.77
C THR A 186 -15.84 -27.49 34.73
N ARG A 187 -17.12 -27.27 35.08
CA ARG A 187 -18.06 -26.57 34.19
C ARG A 187 -17.67 -25.10 33.96
N VAL A 188 -17.28 -24.40 35.05
CA VAL A 188 -16.81 -22.99 34.92
C VAL A 188 -15.62 -22.85 33.96
N LEU A 189 -14.66 -23.77 34.02
CA LEU A 189 -13.51 -23.74 33.08
C LEU A 189 -13.99 -24.01 31.66
N LEU A 190 -14.92 -24.92 31.43
CA LEU A 190 -15.49 -25.17 30.10
C LEU A 190 -16.22 -23.92 29.56
N ASP A 191 -17.01 -23.26 30.42
CA ASP A 191 -17.75 -22.03 30.05
C ASP A 191 -16.77 -20.89 29.68
N GLN A 192 -15.67 -20.74 30.44
CA GLN A 192 -14.60 -19.80 30.13
C GLN A 192 -14.00 -20.07 28.74
N TYR A 193 -13.75 -21.34 28.39
CA TYR A 193 -13.22 -21.69 27.07
C TYR A 193 -14.24 -21.44 25.95
N ASN A 194 -15.54 -21.66 26.20
CA ASN A 194 -16.61 -21.33 25.26
C ASN A 194 -16.66 -19.82 24.96
N LEU A 195 -16.54 -18.97 25.99
CA LEU A 195 -16.49 -17.52 25.80
C LEU A 195 -15.23 -17.09 25.02
N GLN A 196 -14.07 -17.65 25.37
CA GLN A 196 -12.81 -17.34 24.69
C GLN A 196 -12.83 -17.80 23.22
N LEU A 197 -13.49 -18.93 22.91
CA LEU A 197 -13.67 -19.39 21.54
C LEU A 197 -14.45 -18.37 20.69
N SER A 198 -15.49 -17.77 21.24
CA SER A 198 -16.28 -16.77 20.53
C SER A 198 -15.47 -15.51 20.23
N VAL A 199 -14.60 -15.09 21.15
CA VAL A 199 -13.68 -13.95 20.95
C VAL A 199 -12.67 -14.26 19.85
N PHE A 200 -11.95 -15.38 19.96
CA PHE A 200 -10.97 -15.75 18.93
C PHE A 200 -11.58 -15.96 17.53
N MET A 201 -12.80 -16.48 17.47
CA MET A 201 -13.53 -16.62 16.21
C MET A 201 -13.84 -15.25 15.60
N GLN A 202 -14.23 -14.27 16.43
CA GLN A 202 -14.47 -12.91 15.95
C GLN A 202 -13.19 -12.24 15.50
N ASP A 203 -12.11 -12.35 16.27
CA ASP A 203 -10.80 -11.80 15.91
C ASP A 203 -10.28 -12.38 14.60
N TYR A 204 -10.43 -13.69 14.41
CA TYR A 204 -10.06 -14.35 13.15
C TYR A 204 -10.86 -13.82 11.95
N LYS A 205 -12.19 -13.67 12.11
CA LYS A 205 -13.04 -13.09 11.04
C LYS A 205 -12.66 -11.65 10.72
N ASN A 206 -12.40 -10.85 11.73
CA ASN A 206 -12.00 -9.45 11.54
C ASN A 206 -10.68 -9.36 10.79
N GLU A 207 -9.69 -10.19 11.14
CA GLU A 207 -8.39 -10.16 10.48
C GLU A 207 -8.45 -10.74 9.06
N LEU A 208 -9.31 -11.74 8.79
CA LEU A 208 -9.58 -12.18 7.42
C LEU A 208 -10.18 -11.07 6.56
N GLN A 209 -11.09 -10.25 7.11
CA GLN A 209 -11.65 -9.09 6.41
C GLN A 209 -10.57 -8.04 6.12
N ASN A 210 -9.66 -7.81 7.09
CA ASN A 210 -8.50 -6.94 6.88
C ASN A 210 -7.61 -7.46 5.74
N LEU A 211 -7.31 -8.76 5.72
CA LEU A 211 -6.53 -9.38 4.66
C LEU A 211 -7.22 -9.28 3.29
N GLN A 212 -8.55 -9.46 3.24
CA GLN A 212 -9.35 -9.24 2.02
C GLN A 212 -9.23 -7.80 1.51
N LEU A 213 -9.32 -6.82 2.42
CA LEU A 213 -9.15 -5.41 2.07
C LEU A 213 -7.76 -5.14 1.48
N LEU A 214 -6.70 -5.65 2.10
CA LEU A 214 -5.33 -5.46 1.65
C LEU A 214 -5.06 -6.14 0.29
N THR A 215 -5.57 -7.36 0.11
CA THR A 215 -5.42 -8.10 -1.15
C THR A 215 -6.34 -7.59 -2.26
N GLY A 216 -7.41 -6.85 -1.92
CA GLY A 216 -8.38 -6.33 -2.88
C GLY A 216 -9.25 -7.43 -3.51
N THR A 217 -9.43 -8.56 -2.84
CA THR A 217 -10.30 -9.66 -3.29
C THR A 217 -11.69 -9.52 -2.68
N THR A 218 -12.71 -9.93 -3.44
CA THR A 218 -14.10 -10.02 -2.97
C THR A 218 -14.47 -11.43 -2.53
N ASP A 219 -13.65 -12.42 -2.87
CA ASP A 219 -13.89 -13.82 -2.59
C ASP A 219 -13.60 -14.15 -1.12
N SER A 220 -14.24 -15.21 -0.62
CA SER A 220 -13.97 -15.72 0.74
C SER A 220 -12.53 -16.23 0.81
N VAL A 221 -11.75 -15.64 1.71
CA VAL A 221 -10.33 -15.97 1.95
C VAL A 221 -10.23 -16.90 3.15
N ASP A 222 -9.35 -17.87 3.07
CA ASP A 222 -8.88 -18.67 4.21
C ASP A 222 -7.35 -18.81 4.17
N ILE A 223 -6.77 -19.23 5.29
CA ILE A 223 -5.31 -19.35 5.44
C ILE A 223 -4.90 -20.82 5.39
N ASP A 224 -3.90 -21.11 4.56
CA ASP A 224 -3.23 -22.40 4.58
C ASP A 224 -2.31 -22.49 5.81
N THR A 225 -2.71 -23.34 6.76
CA THR A 225 -1.93 -23.57 7.99
C THR A 225 -0.89 -24.68 7.86
N SER A 226 -0.84 -25.38 6.73
CA SER A 226 0.17 -26.41 6.45
C SER A 226 1.47 -25.82 5.93
N SER A 227 1.39 -24.67 5.25
CA SER A 227 2.55 -23.95 4.79
C SER A 227 3.18 -23.19 5.96
N LEU A 228 4.38 -23.60 6.36
CA LEU A 228 5.23 -22.81 7.25
C LEU A 228 5.90 -21.71 6.43
N VAL A 229 6.02 -20.53 7.04
CA VAL A 229 6.91 -19.50 6.49
C VAL A 229 8.32 -20.06 6.57
N GLN A 230 8.88 -20.49 5.44
CA GLN A 230 10.28 -20.91 5.40
C GLN A 230 11.14 -19.67 5.65
N SER A 231 11.62 -19.52 6.88
CA SER A 231 12.58 -18.48 7.19
C SER A 231 13.93 -18.89 6.60
N ILE A 232 14.31 -18.22 5.50
CA ILE A 232 15.66 -18.33 4.98
C ILE A 232 16.55 -17.55 5.94
N GLU A 233 17.45 -18.26 6.63
CA GLU A 233 18.40 -17.59 7.51
C GLU A 233 19.27 -16.62 6.69
N PRO A 234 19.33 -15.33 7.08
CA PRO A 234 20.27 -14.44 6.46
C PRO A 234 21.69 -14.94 6.76
N THR A 235 22.36 -15.49 5.77
CA THR A 235 23.78 -15.92 5.88
C THR A 235 24.73 -14.72 5.88
N ALA A 236 24.25 -13.53 5.56
CA ALA A 236 25.00 -12.29 5.48
C ALA A 236 25.22 -11.67 6.88
N THR A 237 26.38 -11.09 7.09
CA THR A 237 26.67 -10.27 8.28
C THR A 237 25.86 -9.00 8.30
N LEU A 238 25.64 -8.41 9.49
CA LEU A 238 24.88 -7.16 9.61
C LEU A 238 25.43 -6.05 8.72
N ASP A 239 26.75 -5.88 8.66
CA ASP A 239 27.42 -4.85 7.87
C ASP A 239 27.20 -5.06 6.36
N SER A 240 27.24 -6.31 5.90
CA SER A 240 26.93 -6.66 4.51
C SER A 240 25.46 -6.37 4.18
N LEU A 241 24.53 -6.69 5.07
CA LEU A 241 23.11 -6.36 4.90
C LEU A 241 22.88 -4.85 4.79
N ILE A 242 23.51 -4.06 5.67
CA ILE A 242 23.39 -2.59 5.64
C ILE A 242 23.91 -2.04 4.32
N THR A 243 25.07 -2.49 3.85
CA THR A 243 25.67 -2.01 2.60
C THR A 243 24.77 -2.29 1.41
N LEU A 244 24.29 -3.51 1.25
CA LEU A 244 23.39 -3.90 0.17
C LEU A 244 22.06 -3.13 0.21
N THR A 245 21.54 -2.90 1.43
CA THR A 245 20.28 -2.18 1.62
C THR A 245 20.38 -0.71 1.24
N LEU A 246 21.47 -0.03 1.58
CA LEU A 246 21.70 1.38 1.23
C LEU A 246 21.81 1.63 -0.27
N GLU A 247 22.07 0.60 -1.06
CA GLU A 247 22.12 0.70 -2.52
C GLU A 247 20.76 0.43 -3.18
N ASN A 248 20.01 -0.54 -2.67
CA ASN A 248 18.90 -1.16 -3.40
C ASN A 248 17.50 -0.91 -2.79
N ARG A 249 17.41 -0.47 -1.52
CA ARG A 249 16.11 -0.29 -0.87
C ARG A 249 15.32 0.83 -1.56
N THR A 250 14.04 0.58 -1.81
CA THR A 250 13.18 1.41 -2.66
C THR A 250 13.05 2.85 -2.18
N ASP A 251 13.03 3.11 -0.87
CA ASP A 251 12.97 4.47 -0.33
C ASP A 251 14.29 5.25 -0.54
N VAL A 252 15.45 4.57 -0.51
CA VAL A 252 16.75 5.19 -0.86
C VAL A 252 16.80 5.51 -2.36
N VAL A 253 16.35 4.59 -3.21
CA VAL A 253 16.25 4.79 -4.66
C VAL A 253 15.28 5.94 -4.97
N LEU A 254 14.15 6.00 -4.28
CA LEU A 254 13.18 7.09 -4.37
C LEU A 254 13.80 8.45 -4.01
N ALA A 255 14.50 8.52 -2.88
CA ALA A 255 15.16 9.76 -2.44
C ALA A 255 16.25 10.22 -3.43
N LYS A 256 17.06 9.30 -3.99
CA LYS A 256 18.01 9.61 -5.07
C LYS A 256 17.31 10.16 -6.32
N SER A 257 16.19 9.56 -6.72
CA SER A 257 15.41 10.00 -7.88
C SER A 257 14.78 11.37 -7.67
N ASN A 258 14.42 11.71 -6.41
CA ASN A 258 13.93 13.04 -6.06
C ASN A 258 15.03 14.10 -6.28
N ILE A 259 16.28 13.85 -5.86
CA ILE A 259 17.41 14.73 -6.13
C ILE A 259 17.61 14.92 -7.64
N ASP A 260 17.56 13.84 -8.41
CA ASP A 260 17.69 13.88 -9.87
C ASP A 260 16.62 14.75 -10.52
N GLU A 261 15.37 14.66 -10.05
CA GLU A 261 14.26 15.50 -10.53
C GLU A 261 14.52 16.97 -10.17
N ARG A 262 14.90 17.28 -8.90
CA ARG A 262 15.19 18.65 -8.44
C ARG A 262 16.33 19.28 -9.24
N SER A 263 17.40 18.52 -9.50
CA SER A 263 18.52 18.98 -10.33
C SER A 263 18.09 19.28 -11.78
N SER A 264 17.21 18.44 -12.35
CA SER A 264 16.63 18.72 -13.68
C SER A 264 15.74 19.96 -13.67
N ASN A 265 14.94 20.15 -12.60
CA ASN A 265 14.09 21.32 -12.44
C ASN A 265 14.90 22.63 -12.32
N ILE A 266 16.07 22.65 -11.66
CA ILE A 266 16.96 23.80 -11.65
C ILE A 266 17.33 24.24 -13.06
N LYS A 267 17.75 23.28 -13.92
CA LYS A 267 18.08 23.56 -15.32
C LYS A 267 16.88 24.13 -16.08
N LEU A 268 15.68 23.60 -15.79
CA LEU A 268 14.44 24.10 -16.38
C LEU A 268 14.19 25.55 -15.95
N GLN A 269 14.26 25.87 -14.64
CA GLN A 269 14.01 27.21 -14.15
C GLN A 269 15.04 28.23 -14.66
N GLN A 270 16.31 27.83 -14.80
CA GLN A 270 17.35 28.65 -15.45
C GLN A 270 17.03 28.90 -16.92
N ALA A 271 16.58 27.89 -17.66
CA ALA A 271 16.20 28.07 -19.06
C ALA A 271 14.95 28.95 -19.22
N MET A 272 14.00 28.89 -18.26
CA MET A 272 12.79 29.73 -18.26
C MET A 272 13.09 31.21 -17.94
N ALA A 273 14.29 31.54 -17.41
CA ALA A 273 14.72 32.90 -17.22
C ALA A 273 14.93 33.66 -18.55
N VAL A 274 15.08 32.93 -19.66
CA VAL A 274 15.25 33.55 -20.99
C VAL A 274 13.85 33.78 -21.58
N PRO A 275 13.50 35.04 -21.91
CA PRO A 275 12.18 35.38 -22.43
C PRO A 275 11.93 34.77 -23.81
N GLN A 276 10.69 34.34 -24.07
CA GLN A 276 10.28 33.78 -25.36
C GLN A 276 9.81 34.89 -26.29
N PRO A 277 10.45 35.08 -27.48
CA PRO A 277 9.94 36.04 -28.45
C PRO A 277 8.61 35.52 -29.04
N GLN A 278 7.72 36.46 -29.29
CA GLN A 278 6.47 36.23 -30.06
C GLN A 278 6.68 36.80 -31.45
N LEU A 279 6.54 35.98 -32.47
CA LEU A 279 6.62 36.38 -33.86
C LEU A 279 5.27 36.14 -34.54
N GLY A 280 4.92 37.06 -35.47
CA GLY A 280 3.64 36.94 -36.15
C GLY A 280 3.50 37.79 -37.40
N VAL A 281 2.30 37.77 -37.93
CA VAL A 281 1.89 38.55 -39.09
C VAL A 281 0.68 39.37 -38.70
N ILE A 282 0.64 40.64 -39.14
CA ILE A 282 -0.48 41.55 -38.95
C ILE A 282 -1.10 41.82 -40.31
N TYR A 283 -2.42 41.79 -40.39
CA TYR A 283 -3.21 42.24 -41.53
C TYR A 283 -4.16 43.34 -41.06
N ASN A 284 -4.11 44.49 -41.74
CA ASN A 284 -4.98 45.64 -41.49
C ASN A 284 -5.75 45.95 -42.78
N PRO A 285 -7.03 45.56 -42.91
CA PRO A 285 -7.90 45.90 -44.04
C PRO A 285 -8.45 47.31 -43.88
N GLN A 286 -7.59 48.33 -43.91
CA GLN A 286 -8.03 49.71 -43.71
C GLN A 286 -8.52 50.33 -45.04
N ASN A 287 -9.79 50.68 -45.08
CA ASN A 287 -10.47 51.35 -46.22
C ASN A 287 -10.18 50.66 -47.58
N SER A 288 -9.63 51.38 -48.53
CA SER A 288 -9.29 50.88 -49.84
C SER A 288 -7.87 50.39 -50.00
N VAL A 289 -7.02 50.47 -48.94
CA VAL A 289 -5.59 50.10 -48.96
C VAL A 289 -5.31 49.14 -47.81
N PRO A 290 -5.27 47.82 -48.08
CA PRO A 290 -4.90 46.84 -47.05
C PRO A 290 -3.39 46.86 -46.80
N TYR A 291 -3.01 46.73 -45.52
CA TYR A 291 -1.61 46.57 -45.05
C TYR A 291 -1.38 45.17 -44.54
N ILE A 292 -0.23 44.66 -44.85
CA ILE A 292 0.34 43.44 -44.24
C ILE A 292 1.69 43.77 -43.62
N GLY A 293 1.97 43.26 -42.43
CA GLY A 293 3.22 43.52 -41.72
C GLY A 293 3.65 42.36 -40.83
N PHE A 294 4.86 42.43 -40.34
CA PHE A 294 5.40 41.51 -39.34
C PHE A 294 5.21 42.06 -37.95
N TYR A 295 4.95 41.15 -37.01
CA TYR A 295 4.87 41.46 -35.60
C TYR A 295 6.00 40.74 -34.83
N GLY A 296 6.67 41.44 -33.98
CA GLY A 296 7.66 40.89 -33.06
C GLY A 296 7.51 41.56 -31.69
N ALA A 297 7.43 40.74 -30.64
CA ALA A 297 7.45 41.19 -29.26
C ALA A 297 8.34 40.28 -28.42
N ILE A 298 9.04 40.87 -27.46
CA ILE A 298 9.83 40.11 -26.46
C ILE A 298 9.75 40.85 -25.14
N ASP A 299 9.49 40.10 -24.07
CA ASP A 299 9.53 40.64 -22.71
C ASP A 299 10.98 40.96 -22.32
N LEU A 300 11.21 42.13 -21.80
CA LEU A 300 12.55 42.55 -21.39
C LEU A 300 12.76 42.21 -19.90
N PRO A 301 13.69 41.28 -19.56
CA PRO A 301 13.81 40.75 -18.22
C PRO A 301 14.61 41.67 -17.27
N PHE A 302 14.22 42.94 -17.13
CA PHE A 302 14.90 43.87 -16.24
C PHE A 302 14.61 43.59 -14.76
N PHE A 303 13.37 43.30 -14.42
CA PHE A 303 12.92 43.08 -13.04
C PHE A 303 12.72 41.60 -12.69
N ASN A 304 12.19 40.83 -13.61
CA ASN A 304 11.92 39.41 -13.41
C ASN A 304 12.79 38.58 -14.37
N ARG A 305 13.74 37.86 -13.79
CA ARG A 305 14.65 36.89 -14.48
C ARG A 305 14.45 35.50 -13.93
N ASN A 306 13.25 35.20 -13.44
CA ASN A 306 12.93 33.93 -12.78
C ASN A 306 13.79 33.62 -11.54
N GLN A 307 14.40 34.67 -10.95
CA GLN A 307 15.36 34.53 -9.85
C GLN A 307 14.74 33.88 -8.59
N GLY A 308 13.45 34.11 -8.33
CA GLY A 308 12.72 33.50 -7.23
C GLY A 308 12.57 32.01 -7.38
N GLU A 309 12.10 31.54 -8.55
CA GLU A 309 11.92 30.10 -8.82
C GLU A 309 13.26 29.36 -8.94
N ILE A 310 14.31 30.00 -9.49
CA ILE A 310 15.67 29.46 -9.49
C ILE A 310 16.17 29.25 -8.07
N LYS A 311 16.03 30.25 -7.19
CA LYS A 311 16.45 30.14 -5.79
C LYS A 311 15.65 29.06 -5.06
N LYS A 312 14.34 28.99 -5.28
CA LYS A 312 13.45 27.97 -4.72
C LYS A 312 13.86 26.56 -5.17
N ALA A 313 14.17 26.37 -6.46
CA ALA A 313 14.61 25.10 -6.99
C ALA A 313 15.92 24.62 -6.34
N HIS A 314 16.90 25.50 -6.13
CA HIS A 314 18.12 25.19 -5.39
C HIS A 314 17.86 24.79 -3.92
N ILE A 315 16.97 25.51 -3.23
CA ILE A 315 16.58 25.15 -1.85
C ILE A 315 15.91 23.76 -1.82
N GLN A 316 15.06 23.46 -2.79
CA GLN A 316 14.39 22.15 -2.89
C GLN A 316 15.38 21.02 -3.18
N GLU A 317 16.42 21.25 -3.98
CA GLU A 317 17.51 20.28 -4.18
C GLU A 317 18.25 20.03 -2.86
N GLN A 318 18.68 21.08 -2.15
CA GLN A 318 19.32 20.96 -0.84
C GLN A 318 18.44 20.24 0.19
N GLN A 319 17.14 20.52 0.17
CA GLN A 319 16.18 19.79 1.01
C GLN A 319 16.17 18.29 0.68
N ALA A 320 16.09 17.93 -0.60
CA ALA A 320 16.11 16.53 -1.05
C ALA A 320 17.42 15.81 -0.67
N GLU A 321 18.57 16.49 -0.69
CA GLU A 321 19.86 15.95 -0.22
C GLU A 321 19.84 15.65 1.28
N GLN A 322 19.25 16.55 2.10
CA GLN A 322 19.08 16.30 3.53
C GLN A 322 18.10 15.15 3.80
N GLU A 323 17.02 15.03 3.03
CA GLU A 323 16.07 13.93 3.10
C GLU A 323 16.75 12.59 2.76
N LEU A 324 17.61 12.53 1.74
CA LEU A 324 18.40 11.33 1.44
C LEU A 324 19.34 10.97 2.60
N SER A 325 20.02 11.97 3.21
CA SER A 325 20.89 11.73 4.36
C SER A 325 20.10 11.18 5.56
N ALA A 326 18.91 11.74 5.82
CA ALA A 326 18.01 11.23 6.87
C ALA A 326 17.53 9.81 6.57
N THR A 327 17.10 9.54 5.33
CA THR A 327 16.67 8.20 4.89
C THR A 327 17.77 7.17 5.07
N ARG A 328 19.00 7.47 4.68
CA ARG A 328 20.15 6.55 4.88
C ARG A 328 20.37 6.22 6.35
N ARG A 329 20.31 7.19 7.24
CA ARG A 329 20.43 6.95 8.70
C ARG A 329 19.29 6.10 9.23
N GLN A 330 18.06 6.37 8.77
CA GLN A 330 16.89 5.57 9.14
C GLN A 330 17.05 4.13 8.69
N VAL A 331 17.50 3.90 7.44
CA VAL A 331 17.75 2.54 6.89
C VAL A 331 18.76 1.77 7.73
N MET A 332 19.87 2.41 8.09
CA MET A 332 20.89 1.76 8.95
C MET A 332 20.30 1.35 10.30
N THR A 333 19.50 2.22 10.90
CA THR A 333 18.83 1.94 12.18
C THR A 333 17.79 0.84 12.03
N ASP A 334 16.94 0.89 10.99
CA ASP A 334 15.90 -0.11 10.71
C ASP A 334 16.50 -1.51 10.55
N VAL A 335 17.55 -1.64 9.73
CA VAL A 335 18.21 -2.93 9.49
C VAL A 335 18.86 -3.46 10.77
N ALA A 336 19.59 -2.60 11.49
CA ALA A 336 20.26 -3.01 12.74
C ALA A 336 19.24 -3.45 13.81
N THR A 337 18.15 -2.71 13.97
CA THR A 337 17.11 -3.02 14.95
C THR A 337 16.34 -4.27 14.55
N SER A 338 15.92 -4.38 13.29
CA SER A 338 15.16 -5.55 12.80
C SER A 338 15.99 -6.81 12.87
N TYR A 339 17.30 -6.75 12.55
CA TYR A 339 18.19 -7.89 12.66
C TYR A 339 18.33 -8.37 14.12
N LYS A 340 18.58 -7.46 15.07
CA LYS A 340 18.68 -7.78 16.50
C LYS A 340 17.37 -8.35 17.04
N THR A 341 16.23 -7.75 16.65
CA THR A 341 14.91 -8.23 17.07
C THR A 341 14.64 -9.63 16.53
N TYR A 342 14.95 -9.90 15.27
CA TYR A 342 14.82 -11.23 14.68
C TYR A 342 15.65 -12.28 15.44
N GLN A 343 16.92 -11.98 15.75
CA GLN A 343 17.79 -12.89 16.52
C GLN A 343 17.22 -13.17 17.92
N LEU A 344 16.72 -12.13 18.60
CA LEU A 344 16.10 -12.26 19.92
C LEU A 344 14.85 -13.14 19.87
N GLN A 345 13.94 -12.88 18.91
CA GLN A 345 12.70 -13.65 18.79
C GLN A 345 12.96 -15.12 18.39
N LYS A 346 13.98 -15.35 17.56
CA LYS A 346 14.45 -16.72 17.24
C LYS A 346 14.89 -17.46 18.49
N GLN A 347 15.68 -16.82 19.36
CA GLN A 347 16.13 -17.42 20.61
C GLN A 347 14.97 -17.65 21.58
N HIS A 348 14.03 -16.71 21.69
CA HIS A 348 12.83 -16.87 22.51
C HIS A 348 11.98 -18.06 22.06
N LEU A 349 11.74 -18.18 20.75
CA LEU A 349 10.96 -19.30 20.21
C LEU A 349 11.60 -20.64 20.57
N LYS A 350 12.92 -20.77 20.41
CA LYS A 350 13.66 -21.98 20.78
C LYS A 350 13.54 -22.31 22.28
N ASN A 351 13.55 -21.31 23.15
CA ASN A 351 13.36 -21.51 24.59
C ASN A 351 11.94 -22.03 24.92
N TYR A 352 10.91 -21.53 24.22
CA TYR A 352 9.52 -21.99 24.41
C TYR A 352 9.32 -23.45 24.00
N GLU A 353 10.05 -23.97 23.01
CA GLU A 353 9.96 -25.40 22.65
C GLU A 353 10.29 -26.32 23.82
N GLY A 354 11.32 -25.98 24.61
CA GLY A 354 11.67 -26.72 25.83
C GLY A 354 10.60 -26.63 26.92
N ILE A 355 10.02 -25.43 27.13
CA ILE A 355 8.97 -25.20 28.11
C ILE A 355 7.68 -25.95 27.74
N LEU A 356 7.34 -26.03 26.43
CA LEU A 356 6.20 -26.79 25.94
C LEU A 356 6.30 -28.28 26.28
N LEU A 357 7.48 -28.89 26.05
CA LEU A 357 7.69 -30.30 26.37
C LEU A 357 7.49 -30.57 27.85
N GLN A 358 8.03 -29.70 28.73
CA GLN A 358 7.88 -29.83 30.17
C GLN A 358 6.43 -29.68 30.61
N SER A 359 5.71 -28.66 30.10
CA SER A 359 4.30 -28.45 30.43
C SER A 359 3.40 -29.60 29.99
N GLN A 360 3.67 -30.20 28.82
CA GLN A 360 2.98 -31.38 28.33
C GLN A 360 3.21 -32.58 29.27
N GLN A 361 4.44 -32.83 29.69
CA GLN A 361 4.77 -33.92 30.63
C GLN A 361 4.07 -33.74 31.98
N ILE A 362 4.02 -32.51 32.49
CA ILE A 362 3.29 -32.21 33.74
C ILE A 362 1.80 -32.54 33.58
N LEU A 363 1.18 -32.08 32.50
CA LEU A 363 -0.25 -32.36 32.24
C LEU A 363 -0.52 -33.87 32.14
N ASP A 364 0.32 -34.61 31.41
CA ASP A 364 0.13 -36.04 31.21
C ASP A 364 0.29 -36.80 32.54
N ASN A 365 1.27 -36.47 33.36
CA ASN A 365 1.50 -37.09 34.68
C ASN A 365 0.33 -36.78 35.65
N VAL A 366 -0.10 -35.52 35.73
CA VAL A 366 -1.21 -35.10 36.61
C VAL A 366 -2.53 -35.73 36.15
N LYS A 367 -2.80 -35.77 34.85
CA LYS A 367 -3.96 -36.45 34.25
C LYS A 367 -4.00 -37.95 34.61
N TYR A 368 -2.85 -38.60 34.48
CA TYR A 368 -2.73 -40.03 34.84
C TYR A 368 -3.00 -40.25 36.34
N ALA A 369 -2.42 -39.45 37.22
CA ALA A 369 -2.64 -39.52 38.65
C ALA A 369 -4.10 -39.24 39.04
N TYR A 370 -4.72 -38.21 38.45
CA TYR A 370 -6.13 -37.86 38.69
C TYR A 370 -7.08 -38.98 38.31
N LEU A 371 -6.89 -39.60 37.16
CA LEU A 371 -7.77 -40.71 36.71
C LEU A 371 -7.70 -41.92 37.65
N ARG A 372 -6.64 -42.09 38.41
CA ARG A 372 -6.42 -43.20 39.41
C ARG A 372 -6.70 -42.78 40.83
N GLY A 373 -7.14 -41.54 41.07
CA GLY A 373 -7.42 -41.06 42.41
C GLY A 373 -6.19 -40.67 43.21
N GLY A 374 -5.00 -40.51 42.57
CA GLY A 374 -3.75 -40.14 43.20
C GLY A 374 -3.53 -38.64 43.34
N THR A 375 -4.39 -37.79 42.76
CA THR A 375 -4.36 -36.33 42.91
C THR A 375 -5.76 -35.74 42.83
N THR A 376 -5.86 -34.42 43.11
CA THR A 376 -7.15 -33.71 43.16
C THR A 376 -7.56 -33.20 41.78
N ILE A 377 -8.87 -32.89 41.62
CA ILE A 377 -9.37 -32.19 40.42
C ILE A 377 -8.74 -30.80 40.27
N ILE A 378 -8.41 -30.15 41.40
CA ILE A 378 -7.77 -28.81 41.39
C ILE A 378 -6.42 -28.90 40.69
N ASP A 379 -5.56 -29.87 41.07
CA ASP A 379 -4.25 -30.08 40.48
C ASP A 379 -4.37 -30.36 38.96
N PHE A 380 -5.39 -31.15 38.56
CA PHE A 380 -5.60 -31.46 37.15
C PHE A 380 -6.07 -30.25 36.34
N LEU A 381 -7.03 -29.46 36.86
CA LEU A 381 -7.51 -28.25 36.18
C LEU A 381 -6.41 -27.17 36.12
N ASP A 382 -5.56 -27.08 37.14
CA ASP A 382 -4.41 -26.18 37.16
C ASP A 382 -3.35 -26.59 36.11
N ALA A 383 -2.99 -27.87 36.07
CA ALA A 383 -2.09 -28.38 35.03
C ALA A 383 -2.64 -28.18 33.61
N GLN A 384 -3.96 -28.38 33.42
CA GLN A 384 -4.64 -28.16 32.14
C GLN A 384 -4.58 -26.68 31.72
N ARG A 385 -4.82 -25.75 32.67
CA ARG A 385 -4.77 -24.31 32.42
C ARG A 385 -3.33 -23.89 32.12
N ASN A 386 -2.36 -24.29 32.94
CA ASN A 386 -0.95 -23.97 32.74
C ASN A 386 -0.42 -24.47 31.38
N TRP A 387 -0.82 -25.67 30.96
CA TRP A 387 -0.47 -26.19 29.63
C TRP A 387 -1.08 -25.36 28.52
N TYR A 388 -2.36 -25.01 28.63
CA TYR A 388 -3.05 -24.18 27.64
C TYR A 388 -2.42 -22.79 27.54
N ASP A 389 -2.16 -22.12 28.65
CA ASP A 389 -1.55 -20.80 28.72
C ASP A 389 -0.13 -20.83 28.14
N THR A 390 0.67 -21.88 28.44
CA THR A 390 1.99 -22.08 27.87
C THR A 390 1.93 -22.22 26.34
N ARG A 391 0.92 -22.93 25.82
CA ARG A 391 0.69 -23.04 24.37
C ARG A 391 0.31 -21.71 23.73
N LEU A 392 -0.49 -20.90 24.40
CA LEU A 392 -0.82 -19.56 23.90
C LEU A 392 0.43 -18.68 23.84
N LEU A 393 1.25 -18.68 24.89
CA LEU A 393 2.53 -17.95 24.91
C LEU A 393 3.51 -18.43 23.83
N TYR A 394 3.52 -19.72 23.53
CA TYR A 394 4.29 -20.22 22.39
C TYR A 394 3.79 -19.68 21.05
N TYR A 395 2.46 -19.61 20.85
CA TYR A 395 1.91 -19.00 19.61
C TYR A 395 2.17 -17.50 19.53
N ASP A 396 2.23 -16.81 20.67
CA ASP A 396 2.65 -15.40 20.73
C ASP A 396 4.13 -15.25 20.32
N ALA A 397 4.99 -16.10 20.84
CA ALA A 397 6.42 -16.11 20.47
C ALA A 397 6.61 -16.47 18.99
N LEU A 398 5.83 -17.41 18.47
CA LEU A 398 5.84 -17.80 17.06
C LEU A 398 5.37 -16.66 16.15
N GLN A 399 4.33 -15.94 16.54
CA GLN A 399 3.86 -14.73 15.86
C GLN A 399 4.95 -13.66 15.82
N ALA A 400 5.53 -13.36 16.97
CA ALA A 400 6.59 -12.36 17.11
C ALA A 400 7.83 -12.73 16.26
N TYR A 401 8.19 -14.00 16.21
CA TYR A 401 9.28 -14.49 15.38
C TYR A 401 9.00 -14.27 13.89
N TYR A 402 7.86 -14.71 13.37
CA TYR A 402 7.54 -14.55 11.94
C TYR A 402 7.35 -13.09 11.56
N GLN A 403 6.71 -12.27 12.41
CA GLN A 403 6.60 -10.84 12.17
C GLN A 403 7.96 -10.15 12.17
N SER A 404 8.88 -10.53 13.07
CA SER A 404 10.25 -10.01 13.07
C SER A 404 11.04 -10.42 11.83
N TYR A 405 10.79 -11.61 11.30
CA TYR A 405 11.38 -12.08 10.04
C TYR A 405 10.87 -11.25 8.84
N VAL A 406 9.57 -11.09 8.70
CA VAL A 406 8.97 -10.26 7.64
C VAL A 406 9.43 -8.79 7.77
N GLN A 407 9.55 -8.28 9.00
CA GLN A 407 10.08 -6.95 9.28
C GLN A 407 11.56 -6.83 8.87
N LEU A 408 12.37 -7.85 9.07
CA LEU A 408 13.76 -7.88 8.60
C LEU A 408 13.83 -7.86 7.07
N LEU A 409 13.00 -8.65 6.38
CA LEU A 409 12.90 -8.63 4.92
C LEU A 409 12.46 -7.27 4.39
N PHE A 410 11.52 -6.63 5.07
CA PHE A 410 11.11 -5.26 4.76
C PHE A 410 12.25 -4.26 4.96
N ALA A 411 12.94 -4.32 6.11
CA ALA A 411 14.03 -3.42 6.43
C ALA A 411 15.22 -3.55 5.46
N THR A 412 15.49 -4.76 4.97
CA THR A 412 16.55 -5.03 3.99
C THR A 412 16.11 -4.84 2.53
N GLY A 413 14.83 -4.58 2.27
CA GLY A 413 14.27 -4.48 0.91
C GLY A 413 14.05 -5.83 0.21
N LEU A 414 14.28 -6.95 0.90
CA LEU A 414 14.12 -8.30 0.35
C LEU A 414 12.68 -8.80 0.34
N ILE A 415 11.75 -8.08 0.98
CA ILE A 415 10.34 -8.47 1.04
C ILE A 415 9.67 -8.58 -0.35
N ASN A 416 10.20 -7.89 -1.33
CA ASN A 416 9.71 -7.96 -2.70
C ASN A 416 10.09 -9.26 -3.42
N GLN A 417 10.95 -10.10 -2.81
CA GLN A 417 11.38 -11.39 -3.33
C GLN A 417 10.58 -12.57 -2.74
N LEU A 418 9.70 -12.29 -1.75
CA LEU A 418 8.72 -13.24 -1.27
C LEU A 418 7.59 -13.40 -2.29
#